data_6467c2a9a84a432bc2e5f92b892ae789
#
_entry.id   6467c2a9a84a432bc2e5f92b892ae789
#
_cell.length_a   1.000
_cell.length_b   1.000
_cell.length_c   1.000
_cell.angle_alpha   90.00
_cell.angle_beta   90.00
_cell.angle_gamma   90.00
#
_symmetry.space_group_name_H-M   'P 1'
#
loop_
_entity.id
_entity.type
_entity.pdbx_description
1 polymer ?
#
loop_
_entity_poly.entity_id
_entity_poly.type
_entity_poly.pdbx_seq_one_letter_code
_entity_poly.pdbx_strand_id
1 'polypeptide(L)'
;MRIAFSSTFRIAAGLLLAVLLSCVGYQVLRRRNSGAPEALLKRADEMSWLNNWIAAEPLYRQAKLQFNQKGQHSKALYARVSEIPARSESSTSFPSQIASLRRDLELPEAQDPETRLRVLTILGMLEVNYDSGMARQTWAEVQSLATSQHHYLLASRAIGEQGIAAFLLGDTLQRRRRTY
;
A
#
# COMPACT_ATOMS: atom_id res chain seq x y z
N MET A 1 25.08 -11.89 61.36
CA MET A 1 25.66 -12.72 60.29
C MET A 1 25.69 -11.91 59.00
N ARG A 2 26.85 -11.34 58.59
CA ARG A 2 27.03 -10.53 57.37
C ARG A 2 27.48 -11.49 56.27
N ILE A 3 26.62 -11.76 55.30
CA ILE A 3 26.93 -12.56 54.13
C ILE A 3 27.76 -11.67 53.20
N ALA A 4 29.09 -11.87 53.18
CA ALA A 4 29.99 -11.20 52.24
C ALA A 4 29.85 -11.88 50.88
N PHE A 5 29.07 -11.29 49.94
CA PHE A 5 29.06 -11.73 48.56
C PHE A 5 30.45 -11.46 47.94
N SER A 6 31.05 -12.49 47.33
CA SER A 6 32.35 -12.39 46.67
C SER A 6 32.28 -11.38 45.51
N SER A 7 33.39 -10.69 45.23
CA SER A 7 33.49 -9.68 44.16
C SER A 7 33.09 -10.26 42.79
N THR A 8 33.36 -11.52 42.54
CA THR A 8 32.98 -12.26 41.34
C THR A 8 31.47 -12.37 41.14
N PHE A 9 30.69 -12.58 42.22
CA PHE A 9 29.25 -12.63 42.19
C PHE A 9 28.63 -11.26 41.81
N ARG A 10 29.20 -10.15 42.30
CA ARG A 10 28.75 -8.80 41.98
C ARG A 10 28.99 -8.45 40.50
N ILE A 11 30.14 -8.86 39.95
CA ILE A 11 30.48 -8.66 38.55
C ILE A 11 29.55 -9.49 37.66
N ALA A 12 29.31 -10.76 37.98
CA ALA A 12 28.39 -11.62 37.22
C ALA A 12 26.95 -11.08 37.24
N ALA A 13 26.45 -10.63 38.39
CA ALA A 13 25.13 -10.02 38.50
C ALA A 13 24.98 -8.73 37.70
N GLY A 14 26.04 -7.89 37.69
CA GLY A 14 26.09 -6.65 36.89
C GLY A 14 26.05 -6.92 35.38
N LEU A 15 26.79 -7.92 34.89
CA LEU A 15 26.76 -8.33 33.48
C LEU A 15 25.41 -8.87 33.06
N LEU A 16 24.77 -9.69 33.89
CA LEU A 16 23.45 -10.28 33.62
C LEU A 16 22.35 -9.19 33.53
N LEU A 17 22.42 -8.19 34.42
CA LEU A 17 21.54 -7.05 34.41
C LEU A 17 21.71 -6.19 33.12
N ALA A 18 22.96 -5.96 32.71
CA ALA A 18 23.27 -5.20 31.48
C ALA A 18 22.73 -5.90 30.24
N VAL A 19 22.86 -7.22 30.14
CA VAL A 19 22.31 -8.03 29.04
C VAL A 19 20.78 -7.96 29.02
N LEU A 20 20.13 -8.10 30.18
CA LEU A 20 18.68 -8.02 30.29
C LEU A 20 18.17 -6.62 29.87
N LEU A 21 18.80 -5.56 30.32
CA LEU A 21 18.44 -4.18 29.92
C LEU A 21 18.64 -3.95 28.42
N SER A 22 19.71 -4.50 27.84
CA SER A 22 19.96 -4.44 26.39
C SER A 22 18.88 -5.19 25.60
N CYS A 23 18.48 -6.38 26.05
CA CYS A 23 17.42 -7.17 25.41
C CYS A 23 16.06 -6.47 25.49
N VAL A 24 15.72 -5.89 26.64
CA VAL A 24 14.47 -5.12 26.81
C VAL A 24 14.50 -3.87 25.93
N GLY A 25 15.60 -3.12 25.94
CA GLY A 25 15.78 -1.94 25.08
C GLY A 25 15.64 -2.29 23.61
N TYR A 26 16.27 -3.37 23.15
CA TYR A 26 16.14 -3.88 21.79
C TYR A 26 14.71 -4.27 21.44
N GLN A 27 14.00 -4.97 22.32
CA GLN A 27 12.60 -5.34 22.09
C GLN A 27 11.66 -4.13 22.03
N VAL A 28 11.88 -3.11 22.88
CA VAL A 28 11.11 -1.86 22.86
C VAL A 28 11.37 -1.10 21.55
N LEU A 29 12.62 -0.96 21.14
CA LEU A 29 12.99 -0.34 19.87
C LEU A 29 12.42 -1.11 18.67
N ARG A 30 12.49 -2.43 18.67
CA ARG A 30 11.91 -3.28 17.63
C ARG A 30 10.39 -3.14 17.54
N ARG A 31 9.69 -3.11 18.67
CA ARG A 31 8.22 -2.87 18.71
C ARG A 31 7.88 -1.46 18.24
N ARG A 32 8.68 -0.46 18.58
CA ARG A 32 8.48 0.92 18.14
C ARG A 32 8.71 1.08 16.63
N ASN A 33 9.71 0.42 16.07
CA ASN A 33 10.01 0.44 14.64
C ASN A 33 9.03 -0.40 13.81
N SER A 34 8.54 -1.55 14.34
CA SER A 34 7.52 -2.36 13.64
C SER A 34 6.14 -1.72 13.64
N GLY A 35 5.92 -0.72 14.47
CA GLY A 35 4.71 0.10 14.50
C GLY A 35 4.82 1.45 13.80
N ALA A 36 5.99 1.82 13.23
CA ALA A 36 6.13 3.06 12.46
C ALA A 36 5.27 3.00 11.19
N PRO A 37 4.57 4.09 10.80
CA PRO A 37 3.64 4.05 9.68
C PRO A 37 4.31 3.70 8.36
N GLU A 38 5.58 4.06 8.17
CA GLU A 38 6.36 3.69 6.99
C GLU A 38 6.63 2.17 6.91
N ALA A 39 6.91 1.53 8.05
CA ALA A 39 7.11 0.08 8.11
C ALA A 39 5.78 -0.69 7.89
N LEU A 40 4.67 -0.17 8.41
CA LEU A 40 3.33 -0.71 8.17
C LEU A 40 2.97 -0.60 6.70
N LEU A 41 3.21 0.58 6.10
CA LEU A 41 2.94 0.83 4.68
C LEU A 41 3.73 -0.13 3.79
N LYS A 42 5.04 -0.23 4.00
CA LYS A 42 5.91 -1.14 3.24
C LYS A 42 5.42 -2.59 3.32
N ARG A 43 5.11 -3.08 4.53
CA ARG A 43 4.61 -4.45 4.71
C ARG A 43 3.26 -4.66 4.04
N ALA A 44 2.37 -3.66 4.07
CA ALA A 44 1.10 -3.70 3.37
C ALA A 44 1.30 -3.77 1.85
N ASP A 45 2.23 -2.98 1.31
CA ASP A 45 2.57 -2.98 -0.12
C ASP A 45 3.14 -4.34 -0.58
N GLU A 46 4.02 -4.96 0.22
CA GLU A 46 4.54 -6.31 -0.04
C GLU A 46 3.40 -7.34 -0.12
N MET A 47 2.43 -7.28 0.80
CA MET A 47 1.26 -8.16 0.77
C MET A 47 0.34 -7.88 -0.41
N SER A 48 0.08 -6.61 -0.72
CA SER A 48 -0.78 -6.21 -1.84
C SER A 48 -0.16 -6.59 -3.19
N TRP A 49 1.16 -6.55 -3.31
CA TRP A 49 1.88 -7.02 -4.49
C TRP A 49 1.65 -8.51 -4.77
N LEU A 50 1.48 -9.30 -3.71
CA LEU A 50 1.13 -10.73 -3.78
C LEU A 50 -0.39 -10.97 -3.87
N ASN A 51 -1.19 -9.94 -4.15
CA ASN A 51 -2.65 -9.97 -4.18
C ASN A 51 -3.30 -10.38 -2.85
N ASN A 52 -2.59 -10.32 -1.72
CA ASN A 52 -3.13 -10.59 -0.41
C ASN A 52 -3.72 -9.31 0.23
N TRP A 53 -4.77 -8.79 -0.40
CA TRP A 53 -5.41 -7.54 -0.01
C TRP A 53 -6.05 -7.59 1.38
N ILE A 54 -6.62 -8.76 1.76
CA ILE A 54 -7.26 -8.96 3.06
C ILE A 54 -6.25 -8.78 4.19
N ALA A 55 -5.03 -9.32 4.04
CA ALA A 55 -3.98 -9.16 5.05
C ALA A 55 -3.33 -7.78 5.02
N ALA A 56 -3.30 -7.10 3.85
CA ALA A 56 -2.75 -5.77 3.70
C ALA A 56 -3.65 -4.67 4.31
N GLU A 57 -4.97 -4.82 4.22
CA GLU A 57 -5.96 -3.80 4.60
C GLU A 57 -5.79 -3.28 6.04
N PRO A 58 -5.69 -4.11 7.09
CA PRO A 58 -5.52 -3.62 8.46
C PRO A 58 -4.21 -2.84 8.64
N LEU A 59 -3.15 -3.16 7.90
CA LEU A 59 -1.88 -2.45 7.95
C LEU A 59 -2.00 -1.07 7.28
N TYR A 60 -2.65 -0.97 6.12
CA TYR A 60 -2.95 0.31 5.48
C TYR A 60 -3.81 1.21 6.38
N ARG A 61 -4.85 0.64 7.01
CA ARG A 61 -5.71 1.39 7.94
C ARG A 61 -4.91 1.96 9.10
N GLN A 62 -4.03 1.17 9.71
CA GLN A 62 -3.19 1.61 10.81
C GLN A 62 -2.16 2.66 10.36
N ALA A 63 -1.52 2.47 9.20
CA ALA A 63 -0.58 3.43 8.62
C ALA A 63 -1.27 4.78 8.35
N LYS A 64 -2.47 4.76 7.74
CA LYS A 64 -3.28 5.96 7.48
C LYS A 64 -3.53 6.77 8.74
N LEU A 65 -3.97 6.11 9.82
CA LEU A 65 -4.24 6.81 11.09
C LEU A 65 -2.99 7.49 11.64
N GLN A 66 -1.84 6.80 11.60
CA GLN A 66 -0.58 7.35 12.09
C GLN A 66 -0.03 8.46 11.20
N PHE A 67 -0.18 8.36 9.87
CA PHE A 67 0.22 9.43 8.96
C PHE A 67 -0.62 10.69 9.16
N ASN A 68 -1.94 10.55 9.36
CA ASN A 68 -2.81 11.68 9.68
C ASN A 68 -2.41 12.37 11.00
N GLN A 69 -2.08 11.58 12.04
CA GLN A 69 -1.60 12.13 13.32
C GLN A 69 -0.28 12.90 13.18
N LYS A 70 0.55 12.54 12.19
CA LYS A 70 1.82 13.21 11.89
C LYS A 70 1.69 14.35 10.86
N GLY A 71 0.49 14.66 10.36
CA GLY A 71 0.28 15.65 9.31
C GLY A 71 0.82 15.26 7.93
N GLN A 72 1.13 13.97 7.70
CA GLN A 72 1.64 13.45 6.44
C GLN A 72 0.48 13.04 5.51
N HIS A 73 -0.27 14.03 5.03
CA HIS A 73 -1.54 13.83 4.36
C HIS A 73 -1.44 13.07 3.04
N SER A 74 -0.38 13.27 2.25
CA SER A 74 -0.15 12.50 1.01
C SER A 74 -0.01 11.01 1.30
N LYS A 75 0.82 10.61 2.28
CA LYS A 75 0.97 9.21 2.69
C LYS A 75 -0.31 8.64 3.31
N ALA A 76 -1.08 9.46 3.99
CA ALA A 76 -2.38 9.06 4.53
C ALA A 76 -3.39 8.79 3.38
N LEU A 77 -3.37 9.61 2.32
CA LEU A 77 -4.14 9.38 1.11
C LEU A 77 -3.71 8.09 0.42
N TYR A 78 -2.39 7.89 0.23
CA TYR A 78 -1.83 6.64 -0.31
C TYR A 78 -2.39 5.41 0.44
N ALA A 79 -2.26 5.40 1.76
CA ALA A 79 -2.74 4.30 2.58
C ALA A 79 -4.26 4.11 2.48
N ARG A 80 -5.03 5.21 2.45
CA ARG A 80 -6.49 5.18 2.32
C ARG A 80 -6.97 4.54 1.03
N VAL A 81 -6.41 4.94 -0.11
CA VAL A 81 -6.82 4.37 -1.40
C VAL A 81 -6.41 2.91 -1.53
N SER A 82 -5.33 2.52 -0.86
CA SER A 82 -4.83 1.14 -0.83
C SER A 82 -5.73 0.17 -0.05
N GLU A 83 -6.67 0.67 0.79
CA GLU A 83 -7.68 -0.16 1.46
C GLU A 83 -8.81 -0.61 0.49
N ILE A 84 -8.98 0.09 -0.64
CA ILE A 84 -10.15 -0.11 -1.54
C ILE A 84 -10.20 -1.52 -2.15
N PRO A 85 -9.11 -2.12 -2.65
CA PRO A 85 -9.18 -3.45 -3.27
C PRO A 85 -9.72 -4.54 -2.34
N ALA A 86 -9.32 -4.55 -1.08
CA ALA A 86 -9.80 -5.52 -0.10
C ALA A 86 -11.33 -5.43 0.16
N ARG A 87 -11.90 -4.23 -0.01
CA ARG A 87 -13.33 -3.98 0.18
C ARG A 87 -14.12 -4.21 -1.10
N SER A 88 -13.47 -4.14 -2.25
CA SER A 88 -14.13 -4.25 -3.56
C SER A 88 -14.54 -5.68 -3.88
N GLU A 89 -13.88 -6.68 -3.30
CA GLU A 89 -14.27 -8.10 -3.44
C GLU A 89 -15.69 -8.38 -2.92
N SER A 90 -16.19 -7.57 -1.99
CA SER A 90 -17.54 -7.73 -1.37
C SER A 90 -18.56 -6.68 -1.80
N SER A 91 -18.20 -5.74 -2.70
CA SER A 91 -19.03 -4.56 -2.97
C SER A 91 -19.41 -4.45 -4.45
N THR A 92 -20.68 -4.16 -4.69
CA THR A 92 -21.26 -3.85 -6.02
C THR A 92 -21.07 -2.37 -6.41
N SER A 93 -20.28 -1.58 -5.68
CA SER A 93 -20.23 -0.11 -5.83
C SER A 93 -19.00 0.40 -6.58
N PHE A 94 -18.52 -0.32 -7.61
CA PHE A 94 -17.39 0.13 -8.44
C PHE A 94 -17.55 1.57 -8.98
N PRO A 95 -18.71 2.00 -9.53
CA PRO A 95 -18.83 3.36 -10.04
C PRO A 95 -18.60 4.44 -9.01
N SER A 96 -19.08 4.26 -7.77
CA SER A 96 -18.89 5.24 -6.70
C SER A 96 -17.44 5.30 -6.22
N GLN A 97 -16.75 4.16 -6.20
CA GLN A 97 -15.32 4.08 -5.85
C GLN A 97 -14.46 4.73 -6.93
N ILE A 98 -14.74 4.47 -8.22
CA ILE A 98 -14.08 5.12 -9.35
C ILE A 98 -14.26 6.65 -9.28
N ALA A 99 -15.50 7.12 -9.06
CA ALA A 99 -15.78 8.55 -8.93
C ALA A 99 -15.06 9.19 -7.73
N SER A 100 -14.92 8.44 -6.62
CA SER A 100 -14.14 8.91 -5.45
C SER A 100 -12.66 9.04 -5.79
N LEU A 101 -12.05 8.02 -6.41
CA LEU A 101 -10.63 8.03 -6.78
C LEU A 101 -10.31 9.15 -7.78
N ARG A 102 -11.21 9.45 -8.71
CA ARG A 102 -11.03 10.57 -9.64
C ARG A 102 -11.01 11.92 -8.92
N ARG A 103 -11.89 12.12 -7.93
CA ARG A 103 -11.82 13.32 -7.08
C ARG A 103 -10.56 13.37 -6.24
N ASP A 104 -10.07 12.21 -5.77
CA ASP A 104 -8.82 12.14 -5.03
C ASP A 104 -7.60 12.59 -5.85
N LEU A 105 -7.58 12.36 -7.16
CA LEU A 105 -6.53 12.85 -8.06
C LEU A 105 -6.48 14.38 -8.17
N GLU A 106 -7.57 15.07 -7.83
CA GLU A 106 -7.65 16.54 -7.82
C GLU A 106 -7.14 17.15 -6.51
N LEU A 107 -6.94 16.33 -5.45
CA LEU A 107 -6.47 16.79 -4.16
C LEU A 107 -5.00 17.22 -4.19
N PRO A 108 -4.60 18.24 -3.41
CA PRO A 108 -3.19 18.63 -3.25
C PRO A 108 -2.30 17.45 -2.80
N GLU A 109 -2.81 16.57 -1.98
CA GLU A 109 -2.13 15.37 -1.49
C GLU A 109 -1.75 14.39 -2.61
N ALA A 110 -2.53 14.36 -3.69
CA ALA A 110 -2.25 13.54 -4.86
C ALA A 110 -1.25 14.18 -5.83
N GLN A 111 -0.70 15.37 -5.53
CA GLN A 111 0.40 15.95 -6.29
C GLN A 111 1.75 15.30 -5.92
N ASP A 112 1.83 14.60 -4.79
CA ASP A 112 2.97 13.72 -4.48
C ASP A 112 3.02 12.58 -5.50
N PRO A 113 4.17 12.40 -6.21
CA PRO A 113 4.25 11.45 -7.33
C PRO A 113 3.95 10.01 -6.96
N GLU A 114 4.39 9.54 -5.79
CA GLU A 114 4.12 8.20 -5.28
C GLU A 114 2.64 8.00 -4.97
N THR A 115 2.02 9.00 -4.34
CA THR A 115 0.60 8.97 -3.99
C THR A 115 -0.26 9.00 -5.25
N ARG A 116 0.07 9.87 -6.23
CA ARG A 116 -0.62 9.91 -7.52
C ARG A 116 -0.55 8.58 -8.25
N LEU A 117 0.65 8.00 -8.31
CA LEU A 117 0.88 6.69 -8.95
C LEU A 117 0.03 5.60 -8.29
N ARG A 118 -0.10 5.63 -6.97
CA ARG A 118 -0.95 4.69 -6.24
C ARG A 118 -2.43 4.88 -6.53
N VAL A 119 -2.93 6.10 -6.51
CA VAL A 119 -4.34 6.40 -6.84
C VAL A 119 -4.68 5.92 -8.24
N LEU A 120 -3.84 6.23 -9.24
CA LEU A 120 -4.02 5.78 -10.63
C LEU A 120 -3.99 4.25 -10.75
N THR A 121 -3.08 3.59 -10.04
CA THR A 121 -2.99 2.11 -10.05
C THR A 121 -4.28 1.47 -9.54
N ILE A 122 -4.81 1.94 -8.42
CA ILE A 122 -6.07 1.41 -7.87
C ILE A 122 -7.26 1.77 -8.78
N LEU A 123 -7.28 2.98 -9.34
CA LEU A 123 -8.30 3.41 -10.30
C LEU A 123 -8.32 2.47 -11.52
N GLY A 124 -7.16 2.25 -12.16
CA GLY A 124 -7.06 1.37 -13.32
C GLY A 124 -7.51 -0.06 -13.02
N MET A 125 -7.19 -0.60 -11.83
CA MET A 125 -7.66 -1.93 -11.40
C MET A 125 -9.19 -2.01 -11.32
N LEU A 126 -9.87 -0.97 -10.83
CA LEU A 126 -11.34 -0.96 -10.76
C LEU A 126 -11.97 -0.76 -12.14
N GLU A 127 -11.38 0.11 -12.96
CA GLU A 127 -11.88 0.43 -14.28
C GLU A 127 -11.85 -0.76 -15.26
N VAL A 128 -10.88 -1.67 -15.14
CA VAL A 128 -10.81 -2.88 -15.98
C VAL A 128 -12.13 -3.66 -15.96
N ASN A 129 -12.79 -3.73 -14.80
CA ASN A 129 -14.04 -4.45 -14.63
C ASN A 129 -15.30 -3.61 -14.96
N TYR A 130 -15.16 -2.30 -15.18
CA TYR A 130 -16.27 -1.39 -15.39
C TYR A 130 -16.26 -0.75 -16.79
N ASP A 131 -15.13 -0.20 -17.22
CA ASP A 131 -14.93 0.46 -18.51
C ASP A 131 -13.51 0.24 -19.00
N SER A 132 -13.34 -0.76 -19.85
CA SER A 132 -12.02 -1.13 -20.39
C SER A 132 -11.36 -0.02 -21.22
N GLY A 133 -12.15 0.90 -21.81
CA GLY A 133 -11.64 2.04 -22.54
C GLY A 133 -10.95 3.04 -21.61
N MET A 134 -11.58 3.35 -20.49
CA MET A 134 -11.02 4.20 -19.44
C MET A 134 -9.83 3.54 -18.77
N ALA A 135 -9.95 2.24 -18.43
CA ALA A 135 -8.85 1.46 -17.85
C ALA A 135 -7.57 1.57 -18.69
N ARG A 136 -7.68 1.41 -20.01
CA ARG A 136 -6.53 1.50 -20.92
C ARG A 136 -5.84 2.86 -20.84
N GLN A 137 -6.61 3.96 -20.74
CA GLN A 137 -6.07 5.31 -20.61
C GLN A 137 -5.38 5.50 -19.26
N THR A 138 -6.03 5.09 -18.17
CA THR A 138 -5.47 5.17 -16.81
C THR A 138 -4.17 4.37 -16.70
N TRP A 139 -4.13 3.15 -17.24
CA TRP A 139 -2.92 2.34 -17.22
C TRP A 139 -1.80 2.89 -18.11
N ALA A 140 -2.11 3.64 -19.18
CA ALA A 140 -1.10 4.36 -19.95
C ALA A 140 -0.48 5.52 -19.12
N GLU A 141 -1.28 6.23 -18.32
CA GLU A 141 -0.78 7.24 -17.38
C GLU A 141 0.10 6.59 -16.28
N VAL A 142 -0.33 5.46 -15.71
CA VAL A 142 0.47 4.67 -14.75
C VAL A 142 1.82 4.27 -15.37
N GLN A 143 1.83 3.75 -16.60
CA GLN A 143 3.07 3.38 -17.28
C GLN A 143 4.02 4.57 -17.43
N SER A 144 3.52 5.70 -17.90
CA SER A 144 4.32 6.92 -18.10
C SER A 144 4.93 7.40 -16.78
N LEU A 145 4.09 7.53 -15.75
CA LEU A 145 4.51 8.01 -14.43
C LEU A 145 5.46 7.03 -13.74
N ALA A 146 5.17 5.73 -13.77
CA ALA A 146 6.04 4.70 -13.22
C ALA A 146 7.42 4.67 -13.91
N THR A 147 7.46 4.87 -15.23
CA THR A 147 8.72 4.96 -15.98
C THR A 147 9.54 6.16 -15.55
N SER A 148 8.92 7.34 -15.41
CA SER A 148 9.61 8.56 -14.99
C SER A 148 10.15 8.48 -13.56
N GLN A 149 9.53 7.66 -12.71
CA GLN A 149 9.97 7.41 -11.33
C GLN A 149 10.87 6.17 -11.19
N HIS A 150 11.27 5.53 -12.28
CA HIS A 150 12.09 4.31 -12.29
C HIS A 150 11.43 3.07 -11.64
N HIS A 151 10.10 3.05 -11.52
CA HIS A 151 9.32 1.90 -11.05
C HIS A 151 9.07 0.88 -12.18
N TYR A 152 10.13 0.29 -12.72
CA TYR A 152 10.07 -0.53 -13.94
C TYR A 152 9.14 -1.75 -13.84
N LEU A 153 9.03 -2.37 -12.67
CA LEU A 153 8.10 -3.49 -12.48
C LEU A 153 6.65 -3.05 -12.63
N LEU A 154 6.29 -1.88 -12.06
CA LEU A 154 4.94 -1.34 -12.19
C LEU A 154 4.68 -0.85 -13.62
N ALA A 155 5.66 -0.25 -14.28
CA ALA A 155 5.56 0.13 -15.69
C ALA A 155 5.31 -1.09 -16.59
N SER A 156 6.02 -2.19 -16.36
CA SER A 156 5.80 -3.46 -17.09
C SER A 156 4.42 -4.06 -16.82
N ARG A 157 3.96 -4.02 -15.56
CA ARG A 157 2.60 -4.42 -15.22
C ARG A 157 1.57 -3.57 -15.96
N ALA A 158 1.74 -2.25 -15.98
CA ALA A 158 0.83 -1.33 -16.65
C ALA A 158 0.67 -1.63 -18.15
N ILE A 159 1.74 -2.07 -18.83
CA ILE A 159 1.67 -2.54 -20.22
C ILE A 159 0.77 -3.78 -20.33
N GLY A 160 0.95 -4.76 -19.45
CA GLY A 160 0.11 -5.96 -19.41
C GLY A 160 -1.37 -5.65 -19.19
N GLU A 161 -1.67 -4.77 -18.23
CA GLU A 161 -3.04 -4.34 -17.91
C GLU A 161 -3.69 -3.57 -19.09
N GLN A 162 -2.94 -2.75 -19.83
CA GLN A 162 -3.41 -2.12 -21.08
C GLN A 162 -3.77 -3.16 -22.12
N GLY A 163 -2.97 -4.25 -22.24
CA GLY A 163 -3.26 -5.38 -23.15
C GLY A 163 -4.56 -6.08 -22.77
N ILE A 164 -4.77 -6.35 -21.47
CA ILE A 164 -6.02 -6.94 -20.96
C ILE A 164 -7.21 -6.02 -21.26
N ALA A 165 -7.11 -4.73 -20.98
CA ALA A 165 -8.17 -3.76 -21.26
C ALA A 165 -8.48 -3.67 -22.77
N ALA A 166 -7.46 -3.69 -23.62
CA ALA A 166 -7.64 -3.70 -25.08
C ALA A 166 -8.34 -4.97 -25.57
N PHE A 167 -8.01 -6.14 -25.04
CA PHE A 167 -8.66 -7.40 -25.35
C PHE A 167 -10.15 -7.37 -24.96
N LEU A 168 -10.47 -6.96 -23.75
CA LEU A 168 -11.84 -6.84 -23.26
C LEU A 168 -12.67 -5.84 -24.09
N LEU A 169 -12.07 -4.73 -24.51
CA LEU A 169 -12.70 -3.74 -25.38
C LEU A 169 -13.01 -4.36 -26.77
N GLY A 170 -12.08 -5.11 -27.33
CA GLY A 170 -12.24 -5.83 -28.61
C GLY A 170 -13.39 -6.84 -28.56
N ASP A 171 -13.46 -7.67 -27.53
CA ASP A 171 -14.55 -8.64 -27.32
C ASP A 171 -15.91 -7.96 -27.16
N THR A 172 -15.99 -6.86 -26.43
CA THR A 172 -17.21 -6.07 -26.25
C THR A 172 -17.72 -5.49 -27.59
N LEU A 173 -16.83 -4.98 -28.43
CA LEU A 173 -17.18 -4.46 -29.75
C LEU A 173 -17.65 -5.56 -30.69
N GLN A 174 -17.04 -6.75 -30.66
CA GLN A 174 -17.49 -7.91 -31.47
C GLN A 174 -18.87 -8.41 -31.03
N ARG A 175 -19.14 -8.47 -29.72
CA ARG A 175 -20.48 -8.84 -29.21
C ARG A 175 -21.56 -7.88 -29.68
N ARG A 176 -21.31 -6.57 -29.63
CA ARG A 176 -22.25 -5.54 -30.11
C ARG A 176 -22.55 -5.69 -31.60
N ARG A 177 -21.54 -6.04 -32.44
CA ARG A 177 -21.72 -6.26 -33.87
C ARG A 177 -22.58 -7.49 -34.21
N ARG A 178 -22.64 -8.48 -33.32
CA ARG A 178 -23.45 -9.71 -33.54
C ARG A 178 -24.90 -9.58 -33.11
N THR A 179 -25.27 -8.52 -32.40
CA THR A 179 -26.62 -8.26 -31.88
C THR A 179 -27.40 -7.32 -32.77
N TYR A 180 -26.85 -6.85 -33.87
CA TYR A 180 -27.48 -6.08 -34.94
C TYR A 180 -27.43 -6.85 -36.27
#